data_df389a30bd271cdfa304804598a25432
#
_entry.id   df389a30bd271cdfa304804598a25432
#
_cell.length_a   1.000
_cell.length_b   1.000
_cell.length_c   1.000
_cell.angle_alpha   90.00
_cell.angle_beta   90.00
_cell.angle_gamma   90.00
#
_symmetry.space_group_name_H-M   'P 1'
#
loop_
_entity.id
_entity.type
_entity.pdbx_description
1 polymer ?
#
loop_
_entity_poly.entity_id
_entity_poly.type
_entity_poly.pdbx_seq_one_letter_code
_entity_poly.pdbx_strand_id
1 'polypeptide(L)'
;MTSPVVALTNLPLPPVPDDLLQELLSYMMDDQVPLSQKIMIRTSNFDIKEHNKKWSAWVRENITPSFIRCGIQRTNMGDLVPHRDQGRRFGLLYLAKAGGDQVFTKFYKSKPGLEQQHSYDYDQVILKQQFQFKEKSWNLINNRAIHSVNGITNDRISLSIDFLTPEVPKFIADLELSAV
;
A
#
# COMPACT_ATOMS: atom_id res chain seq x y z
N MET A 1 -14.59 22.89 4.45
CA MET A 1 -13.35 22.21 4.02
C MET A 1 -13.58 20.72 4.14
N THR A 2 -13.61 19.98 3.04
CA THR A 2 -13.71 18.52 3.07
C THR A 2 -12.44 17.95 3.70
N SER A 3 -12.60 17.02 4.64
CA SER A 3 -11.45 16.31 5.21
C SER A 3 -10.68 15.63 4.06
N PRO A 4 -9.33 15.69 4.06
CA PRO A 4 -8.56 15.04 3.00
C PRO A 4 -8.84 13.54 2.99
N VAL A 5 -9.02 12.97 1.81
CA VAL A 5 -9.16 11.52 1.63
C VAL A 5 -7.95 10.82 2.25
N VAL A 6 -8.19 9.89 3.17
CA VAL A 6 -7.12 9.08 3.80
C VAL A 6 -7.01 7.71 3.16
N ALA A 7 -8.13 7.10 2.75
CA ALA A 7 -8.18 5.85 2.00
C ALA A 7 -9.47 5.73 1.19
N LEU A 8 -9.40 5.01 0.06
CA LEU A 8 -10.53 4.51 -0.72
C LEU A 8 -10.36 2.99 -0.84
N THR A 9 -11.42 2.23 -0.63
CA THR A 9 -11.34 0.76 -0.54
C THR A 9 -12.16 0.09 -1.62
N ASN A 10 -11.74 -1.10 -2.03
CA ASN A 10 -12.44 -1.95 -3.00
C ASN A 10 -12.72 -1.24 -4.33
N LEU A 11 -11.71 -0.53 -4.85
CA LEU A 11 -11.83 0.16 -6.13
C LEU A 11 -12.13 -0.81 -7.27
N PRO A 12 -13.04 -0.46 -8.20
CA PRO A 12 -13.44 -1.30 -9.32
C PRO A 12 -12.42 -1.29 -10.46
N LEU A 13 -11.17 -1.63 -10.13
CA LEU A 13 -10.08 -1.75 -11.10
C LEU A 13 -9.91 -3.21 -11.54
N PRO A 14 -9.32 -3.47 -12.73
CA PRO A 14 -9.06 -4.82 -13.20
C PRO A 14 -8.32 -5.66 -12.17
N PRO A 15 -8.75 -6.89 -11.89
CA PRO A 15 -8.03 -7.78 -10.98
C PRO A 15 -6.66 -8.16 -11.57
N VAL A 16 -5.68 -8.33 -10.73
CA VAL A 16 -4.38 -8.87 -11.14
C VAL A 16 -4.58 -10.32 -11.58
N PRO A 17 -4.13 -10.74 -12.78
CA PRO A 17 -4.25 -12.12 -13.26
C PRO A 17 -3.64 -13.10 -12.27
N ASP A 18 -4.30 -14.24 -12.06
CA ASP A 18 -3.87 -15.22 -11.05
C ASP A 18 -2.48 -15.82 -11.37
N ASP A 19 -2.15 -16.04 -12.64
CA ASP A 19 -0.83 -16.52 -13.07
C ASP A 19 0.29 -15.51 -12.74
N LEU A 20 0.08 -14.24 -13.07
CA LEU A 20 1.00 -13.16 -12.69
C LEU A 20 1.11 -13.03 -11.17
N LEU A 21 -0.02 -13.09 -10.46
CA LEU A 21 -0.03 -13.01 -8.99
C LEU A 21 0.75 -14.17 -8.37
N GLN A 22 0.56 -15.40 -8.83
CA GLN A 22 1.29 -16.58 -8.34
C GLN A 22 2.79 -16.47 -8.60
N GLU A 23 3.20 -15.99 -9.77
CA GLU A 23 4.61 -15.76 -10.08
C GLU A 23 5.23 -14.75 -9.10
N LEU A 24 4.56 -13.62 -8.87
CA LEU A 24 5.02 -12.59 -7.95
C LEU A 24 5.07 -13.09 -6.49
N LEU A 25 4.08 -13.85 -6.07
CA LEU A 25 4.04 -14.46 -4.74
C LEU A 25 5.17 -15.49 -4.55
N SER A 26 5.40 -16.36 -5.53
CA SER A 26 6.49 -17.33 -5.49
C SER A 26 7.83 -16.65 -5.32
N TYR A 27 8.07 -15.58 -6.07
CA TYR A 27 9.28 -14.77 -5.93
C TYR A 27 9.42 -14.16 -4.53
N MET A 28 8.35 -13.64 -3.95
CA MET A 28 8.39 -13.01 -2.62
C MET A 28 8.54 -14.01 -1.47
N MET A 29 8.20 -15.27 -1.71
CA MET A 29 8.37 -16.36 -0.75
C MET A 29 9.71 -17.09 -0.89
N ASP A 30 10.53 -16.73 -1.91
CA ASP A 30 11.87 -17.29 -2.07
C ASP A 30 12.77 -16.83 -0.93
N ASP A 31 13.36 -17.77 -0.19
CA ASP A 31 14.27 -17.52 0.94
C ASP A 31 15.57 -16.81 0.52
N GLN A 32 15.89 -16.78 -0.77
CA GLN A 32 17.01 -16.00 -1.31
C GLN A 32 16.75 -14.49 -1.33
N VAL A 33 15.50 -14.04 -1.16
CA VAL A 33 15.15 -12.61 -1.10
C VAL A 33 15.39 -12.11 0.32
N PRO A 34 16.35 -11.21 0.55
CA PRO A 34 16.70 -10.78 1.91
C PRO A 34 15.55 -10.01 2.55
N LEU A 35 15.19 -10.40 3.77
CA LEU A 35 14.30 -9.63 4.64
C LEU A 35 15.04 -8.41 5.18
N SER A 36 14.42 -7.22 5.11
CA SER A 36 14.97 -6.06 5.80
C SER A 36 14.89 -6.23 7.31
N GLN A 37 15.71 -5.48 8.06
CA GLN A 37 15.71 -5.52 9.53
C GLN A 37 14.35 -5.17 10.17
N LYS A 38 13.42 -4.58 9.39
CA LYS A 38 12.04 -4.25 9.79
C LYS A 38 11.01 -5.24 9.27
N ILE A 39 11.43 -6.45 8.93
CA ILE A 39 10.50 -7.49 8.48
C ILE A 39 9.71 -7.08 7.22
N MET A 40 10.28 -6.21 6.41
CA MET A 40 9.66 -5.70 5.20
C MET A 40 10.62 -5.77 4.02
N ILE A 41 10.19 -6.45 2.96
CA ILE A 41 10.90 -6.50 1.69
C ILE A 41 10.24 -5.53 0.71
N ARG A 42 11.04 -4.66 0.12
CA ARG A 42 10.64 -3.81 -0.99
C ARG A 42 11.42 -4.20 -2.23
N THR A 43 10.73 -4.66 -3.25
CA THR A 43 11.35 -5.01 -4.53
C THR A 43 11.31 -3.88 -5.55
N SER A 44 10.62 -2.77 -5.22
CA SER A 44 10.35 -1.67 -6.14
C SER A 44 11.59 -0.95 -6.71
N ASN A 45 12.74 -1.05 -6.06
CA ASN A 45 13.96 -0.35 -6.48
C ASN A 45 14.92 -1.21 -7.31
N PHE A 46 14.56 -2.45 -7.60
CA PHE A 46 15.41 -3.35 -8.35
C PHE A 46 14.87 -3.53 -9.77
N ASP A 47 15.23 -2.62 -10.66
CA ASP A 47 14.99 -2.73 -12.11
C ASP A 47 15.58 -4.00 -12.76
N ILE A 48 16.33 -4.76 -11.99
CA ILE A 48 17.13 -5.88 -12.48
C ILE A 48 16.31 -7.18 -12.55
N LYS A 49 15.13 -7.25 -11.91
CA LYS A 49 14.40 -8.49 -11.82
C LYS A 49 13.20 -8.54 -12.77
N GLU A 50 13.15 -9.62 -13.52
CA GLU A 50 12.13 -9.94 -14.52
C GLU A 50 10.69 -9.77 -13.99
N HIS A 51 10.46 -10.22 -12.75
CA HIS A 51 9.16 -10.16 -12.09
C HIS A 51 8.66 -8.72 -11.91
N ASN A 52 9.54 -7.78 -11.53
CA ASN A 52 9.12 -6.39 -11.40
C ASN A 52 8.85 -5.72 -12.75
N LYS A 53 9.53 -6.14 -13.81
CA LYS A 53 9.27 -5.69 -15.18
C LYS A 53 7.90 -6.15 -15.67
N LYS A 54 7.55 -7.42 -15.48
CA LYS A 54 6.23 -7.97 -15.83
C LYS A 54 5.12 -7.23 -15.07
N TRP A 55 5.29 -7.04 -13.77
CA TRP A 55 4.34 -6.27 -12.96
C TRP A 55 4.17 -4.85 -13.47
N SER A 56 5.25 -4.12 -13.70
CA SER A 56 5.18 -2.74 -14.19
C SER A 56 4.61 -2.64 -15.61
N ALA A 57 4.85 -3.62 -16.48
CA ALA A 57 4.26 -3.68 -17.80
C ALA A 57 2.75 -3.88 -17.73
N TRP A 58 2.30 -4.84 -16.92
CA TRP A 58 0.88 -5.08 -16.70
C TRP A 58 0.16 -3.85 -16.14
N VAL A 59 0.78 -3.14 -15.17
CA VAL A 59 0.23 -1.90 -14.60
C VAL A 59 0.06 -0.82 -15.66
N ARG A 60 1.07 -0.63 -16.54
CA ARG A 60 0.98 0.38 -17.62
C ARG A 60 -0.14 0.11 -18.60
N GLU A 61 -0.35 -1.15 -18.89
CA GLU A 61 -1.36 -1.59 -19.86
C GLU A 61 -2.78 -1.56 -19.28
N ASN A 62 -2.96 -1.99 -18.03
CA ASN A 62 -4.27 -2.30 -17.47
C ASN A 62 -4.77 -1.28 -16.42
N ILE A 63 -3.88 -0.53 -15.79
CA ILE A 63 -4.23 0.40 -14.71
C ILE A 63 -3.94 1.84 -15.12
N THR A 64 -2.67 2.18 -15.33
CA THR A 64 -2.25 3.54 -15.70
C THR A 64 -0.81 3.55 -16.23
N PRO A 65 -0.53 4.31 -17.29
CA PRO A 65 0.85 4.54 -17.72
C PRO A 65 1.62 5.51 -16.82
N SER A 66 0.90 6.30 -15.99
CA SER A 66 1.47 7.38 -15.19
C SER A 66 1.62 7.02 -13.73
N PHE A 67 2.80 6.58 -13.34
CA PHE A 67 3.19 6.33 -11.95
C PHE A 67 4.69 6.60 -11.77
N ILE A 68 5.13 6.80 -10.54
CA ILE A 68 6.55 7.00 -10.24
C ILE A 68 7.27 5.69 -9.94
N ARG A 69 6.55 4.72 -9.39
CA ARG A 69 7.10 3.44 -8.97
C ARG A 69 6.01 2.39 -8.85
N CYS A 70 6.32 1.16 -9.24
CA CYS A 70 5.58 -0.03 -8.84
C CYS A 70 6.46 -0.93 -8.00
N GLY A 71 5.85 -1.72 -7.12
CA GLY A 71 6.61 -2.64 -6.29
C GLY A 71 5.77 -3.69 -5.62
N ILE A 72 6.47 -4.62 -4.99
CA ILE A 72 5.89 -5.68 -4.17
C ILE A 72 6.43 -5.46 -2.75
N GLN A 73 5.55 -5.57 -1.77
CA GLN A 73 5.89 -5.42 -0.38
C GLN A 73 5.43 -6.66 0.39
N ARG A 74 6.34 -7.29 1.11
CA ARG A 74 6.05 -8.36 2.07
C ARG A 74 6.32 -7.84 3.47
N THR A 75 5.40 -8.09 4.38
CA THR A 75 5.57 -7.91 5.81
C THR A 75 5.23 -9.24 6.46
N ASN A 76 6.18 -9.85 7.16
CA ASN A 76 5.90 -11.06 7.91
C ASN A 76 5.84 -10.70 9.39
N MET A 77 4.87 -11.11 10.11
CA MET A 77 4.64 -10.92 11.55
C MET A 77 5.03 -9.55 12.14
N GLY A 78 4.16 -9.02 12.95
CA GLY A 78 4.37 -7.78 13.69
C GLY A 78 3.74 -6.56 13.03
N ASP A 79 3.49 -5.57 13.86
CA ASP A 79 2.82 -4.34 13.48
C ASP A 79 3.78 -3.35 12.81
N LEU A 80 3.29 -2.66 11.80
CA LEU A 80 3.93 -1.45 11.32
C LEU A 80 3.47 -0.28 12.21
N VAL A 81 4.41 0.32 12.93
CA VAL A 81 4.14 1.45 13.83
C VAL A 81 3.59 2.67 13.08
N PRO A 82 2.92 3.61 13.75
CA PRO A 82 2.43 4.83 13.12
C PRO A 82 3.55 5.63 12.45
N HIS A 83 3.40 5.92 11.14
CA HIS A 83 4.40 6.65 10.35
C HIS A 83 3.75 7.39 9.17
N ARG A 84 4.54 8.24 8.52
CA ARG A 84 4.26 8.83 7.20
C ARG A 84 5.30 8.35 6.21
N ASP A 85 4.86 8.01 5.01
CA ASP A 85 5.80 7.68 3.97
C ASP A 85 6.47 8.92 3.38
N GLN A 86 7.74 8.76 3.04
CA GLN A 86 8.50 9.73 2.27
C GLN A 86 8.53 9.35 0.79
N GLY A 87 8.65 10.35 -0.09
CA GLY A 87 8.85 10.10 -1.52
C GLY A 87 7.62 9.66 -2.31
N ARG A 88 6.44 9.49 -1.65
CA ARG A 88 5.16 9.19 -2.31
C ARG A 88 4.02 9.86 -1.57
N ARG A 89 2.97 10.27 -2.29
CA ARG A 89 1.78 10.88 -1.70
C ARG A 89 0.62 9.91 -1.64
N PHE A 90 0.33 9.25 -2.74
CA PHE A 90 -0.68 8.20 -2.80
C PHE A 90 -0.03 6.87 -3.17
N GLY A 91 -0.54 5.80 -2.58
CA GLY A 91 -0.24 4.42 -2.94
C GLY A 91 -1.52 3.70 -3.31
N LEU A 92 -1.60 3.20 -4.54
CA LEU A 92 -2.63 2.27 -4.95
C LEU A 92 -2.11 0.86 -4.65
N LEU A 93 -2.83 0.12 -3.82
CA LEU A 93 -2.41 -1.18 -3.30
C LEU A 93 -3.39 -2.27 -3.74
N TYR A 94 -2.87 -3.31 -4.38
CA TYR A 94 -3.58 -4.58 -4.50
C TYR A 94 -3.14 -5.50 -3.36
N LEU A 95 -4.08 -5.85 -2.48
CA LEU A 95 -3.77 -6.71 -1.34
C LEU A 95 -3.82 -8.18 -1.77
N ALA A 96 -2.65 -8.79 -1.98
CA ALA A 96 -2.53 -10.19 -2.39
C ALA A 96 -2.74 -11.16 -1.23
N LYS A 97 -2.19 -10.83 -0.05
CA LYS A 97 -2.38 -11.56 1.22
C LYS A 97 -2.57 -10.56 2.35
N ALA A 98 -3.60 -10.75 3.16
CA ALA A 98 -3.93 -9.82 4.24
C ALA A 98 -2.94 -9.91 5.43
N GLY A 99 -2.37 -11.08 5.67
CA GLY A 99 -1.44 -11.31 6.78
C GLY A 99 -2.12 -11.73 8.09
N GLY A 100 -3.41 -12.08 8.05
CA GLY A 100 -4.22 -12.51 9.17
C GLY A 100 -5.66 -12.01 9.11
N ASP A 101 -6.54 -12.55 9.96
CA ASP A 101 -7.97 -12.26 9.93
C ASP A 101 -8.34 -10.90 10.57
N GLN A 102 -7.48 -10.35 11.41
CA GLN A 102 -7.70 -9.11 12.17
C GLN A 102 -6.65 -8.04 11.82
N VAL A 103 -6.31 -7.91 10.53
CA VAL A 103 -5.34 -6.93 10.06
C VAL A 103 -6.03 -5.63 9.68
N PHE A 104 -5.66 -4.55 10.36
CA PHE A 104 -6.22 -3.21 10.13
C PHE A 104 -5.16 -2.23 9.69
N THR A 105 -5.46 -1.46 8.64
CA THR A 105 -4.75 -0.23 8.33
C THR A 105 -5.43 0.91 9.08
N LYS A 106 -4.70 1.57 9.98
CA LYS A 106 -5.21 2.62 10.86
C LYS A 106 -4.63 3.97 10.47
N PHE A 107 -5.44 5.01 10.56
CA PHE A 107 -5.07 6.40 10.25
C PHE A 107 -5.21 7.27 11.50
N TYR A 108 -4.25 8.17 11.67
CA TYR A 108 -4.12 8.96 12.90
C TYR A 108 -3.95 10.45 12.62
N LYS A 109 -4.17 11.24 13.68
CA LYS A 109 -3.71 12.62 13.81
C LYS A 109 -2.62 12.66 14.86
N SER A 110 -1.54 13.42 14.63
CA SER A 110 -0.54 13.71 15.66
C SER A 110 -1.15 14.52 16.81
N LYS A 111 -0.62 14.35 18.01
CA LYS A 111 -0.83 15.29 19.09
C LYS A 111 -0.19 16.64 18.76
N PRO A 112 -0.66 17.77 19.35
CA PRO A 112 -0.11 19.09 19.10
C PRO A 112 1.41 19.15 19.33
N GLY A 113 2.12 19.84 18.45
CA GLY A 113 3.58 20.00 18.51
C GLY A 113 4.40 18.87 17.87
N LEU A 114 3.75 17.82 17.33
CA LEU A 114 4.41 16.67 16.72
C LEU A 114 4.14 16.53 15.21
N GLU A 115 3.65 17.59 14.56
CA GLU A 115 3.12 17.53 13.17
C GLU A 115 4.21 17.24 12.14
N GLN A 116 5.47 17.50 12.43
CA GLN A 116 6.60 17.37 11.50
C GLN A 116 7.32 16.01 11.58
N GLN A 117 6.92 15.12 12.48
CA GLN A 117 7.55 13.81 12.62
C GLN A 117 7.15 12.87 11.50
N HIS A 118 8.01 11.90 11.22
CA HIS A 118 7.77 10.83 10.23
C HIS A 118 7.39 9.49 10.88
N SER A 119 7.85 9.25 12.09
CA SER A 119 7.49 8.07 12.90
C SER A 119 7.00 8.52 14.27
N TYR A 120 6.08 7.77 14.82
CA TYR A 120 5.39 8.12 16.06
C TYR A 120 5.26 6.89 16.95
N ASP A 121 5.31 7.11 18.26
CA ASP A 121 4.82 6.15 19.23
C ASP A 121 3.28 6.22 19.30
N TYR A 122 2.64 5.15 19.74
CA TYR A 122 1.17 5.10 19.78
C TYR A 122 0.55 6.13 20.73
N ASP A 123 1.27 6.53 21.78
CA ASP A 123 0.86 7.57 22.72
C ASP A 123 0.97 9.01 22.15
N GLN A 124 1.68 9.18 21.03
CA GLN A 124 1.84 10.46 20.32
C GLN A 124 0.75 10.74 19.28
N VAL A 125 -0.11 9.78 19.03
CA VAL A 125 -1.13 9.87 17.97
C VAL A 125 -2.53 9.59 18.49
N ILE A 126 -3.53 10.07 17.75
CA ILE A 126 -4.96 9.88 18.03
C ILE A 126 -5.58 9.16 16.84
N LEU A 127 -6.13 7.98 17.07
CA LEU A 127 -6.82 7.20 16.03
C LEU A 127 -8.00 8.00 15.46
N LYS A 128 -8.12 8.04 14.14
CA LYS A 128 -9.21 8.69 13.40
C LYS A 128 -10.08 7.71 12.65
N GLN A 129 -9.45 6.82 11.91
CA GLN A 129 -10.15 5.83 11.07
C GLN A 129 -9.36 4.53 11.05
N GLN A 130 -10.05 3.43 10.79
CA GLN A 130 -9.41 2.15 10.53
C GLN A 130 -10.17 1.40 9.43
N PHE A 131 -9.43 0.63 8.63
CA PHE A 131 -9.96 -0.15 7.53
C PHE A 131 -9.39 -1.56 7.59
N GLN A 132 -10.24 -2.54 7.32
CA GLN A 132 -9.83 -3.90 7.03
C GLN A 132 -9.90 -4.09 5.52
N PHE A 133 -8.76 -4.10 4.85
CA PHE A 133 -8.71 -4.29 3.41
C PHE A 133 -8.94 -5.78 3.07
N LYS A 134 -9.74 -6.02 2.04
CA LYS A 134 -10.00 -7.37 1.54
C LYS A 134 -8.85 -7.85 0.66
N GLU A 135 -8.56 -9.14 0.72
CA GLU A 135 -7.66 -9.77 -0.25
C GLU A 135 -8.21 -9.67 -1.67
N LYS A 136 -7.32 -9.67 -2.64
CA LYS A 136 -7.61 -9.53 -4.07
C LYS A 136 -8.42 -8.27 -4.40
N SER A 137 -8.24 -7.19 -3.64
CA SER A 137 -8.90 -5.90 -3.86
C SER A 137 -7.91 -4.75 -3.99
N TRP A 138 -8.32 -3.74 -4.77
CA TRP A 138 -7.59 -2.50 -4.92
C TRP A 138 -8.00 -1.48 -3.86
N ASN A 139 -7.01 -0.81 -3.26
CA ASN A 139 -7.22 0.20 -2.25
C ASN A 139 -6.25 1.36 -2.48
N LEU A 140 -6.73 2.60 -2.44
CA LEU A 140 -5.90 3.79 -2.45
C LEU A 140 -5.66 4.26 -1.03
N ILE A 141 -4.43 4.60 -0.68
CA ILE A 141 -4.08 5.23 0.60
C ILE A 141 -3.32 6.53 0.40
N ASN A 142 -3.59 7.50 1.26
CA ASN A 142 -2.81 8.72 1.37
C ASN A 142 -1.61 8.47 2.29
N ASN A 143 -0.45 8.24 1.69
CA ASN A 143 0.78 7.93 2.42
C ASN A 143 1.34 9.10 3.25
N ARG A 144 0.85 10.32 3.04
CA ARG A 144 1.18 11.50 3.88
C ARG A 144 0.34 11.57 5.15
N ALA A 145 -0.79 10.89 5.20
CA ALA A 145 -1.51 10.70 6.45
C ALA A 145 -0.70 9.77 7.38
N ILE A 146 -0.72 10.02 8.67
CA ILE A 146 -0.09 9.11 9.64
C ILE A 146 -0.89 7.81 9.61
N HIS A 147 -0.21 6.70 9.35
CA HIS A 147 -0.86 5.40 9.27
C HIS A 147 0.00 4.29 9.87
N SER A 148 -0.66 3.20 10.23
CA SER A 148 -0.05 1.96 10.71
C SER A 148 -0.76 0.75 10.10
N VAL A 149 -0.15 -0.42 10.20
CA VAL A 149 -0.82 -1.70 9.94
C VAL A 149 -0.63 -2.58 11.15
N ASN A 150 -1.73 -3.02 11.74
CA ASN A 150 -1.73 -3.78 12.99
C ASN A 150 -2.42 -5.13 12.83
N GLY A 151 -2.03 -6.10 13.68
CA GLY A 151 -2.61 -7.42 13.72
C GLY A 151 -2.05 -8.39 12.69
N ILE A 152 -0.85 -8.13 12.15
CA ILE A 152 -0.19 -9.02 11.20
C ILE A 152 0.33 -10.24 11.96
N THR A 153 -0.23 -11.41 11.66
CA THR A 153 0.15 -12.71 12.25
C THR A 153 0.81 -13.66 11.26
N ASN A 154 0.70 -13.36 9.96
CA ASN A 154 1.25 -14.13 8.86
C ASN A 154 1.82 -13.19 7.81
N ASP A 155 2.34 -13.74 6.70
CA ASP A 155 2.81 -12.93 5.58
C ASP A 155 1.68 -12.05 5.01
N ARG A 156 1.87 -10.73 5.10
CA ARG A 156 1.10 -9.74 4.39
C ARG A 156 1.83 -9.34 3.12
N ILE A 157 1.18 -9.47 1.97
CA ILE A 157 1.77 -9.13 0.68
C ILE A 157 0.86 -8.17 -0.06
N SER A 158 1.42 -7.06 -0.51
CA SER A 158 0.74 -6.08 -1.35
C SER A 158 1.58 -5.72 -2.58
N LEU A 159 0.91 -5.55 -3.71
CA LEU A 159 1.46 -4.95 -4.91
C LEU A 159 1.13 -3.47 -4.88
N SER A 160 2.11 -2.60 -5.11
CA SER A 160 1.93 -1.16 -4.98
C SER A 160 2.22 -0.40 -6.27
N ILE A 161 1.46 0.68 -6.46
CA ILE A 161 1.68 1.70 -7.49
C ILE A 161 1.71 3.04 -6.77
N ASP A 162 2.82 3.77 -6.89
CA ASP A 162 3.05 4.99 -6.14
C ASP A 162 2.91 6.25 -7.01
N PHE A 163 2.31 7.29 -6.44
CA PHE A 163 2.05 8.59 -7.08
C PHE A 163 2.58 9.75 -6.23
N LEU A 164 3.06 10.82 -6.90
CA LEU A 164 3.46 12.08 -6.27
C LEU A 164 2.40 13.17 -6.38
N THR A 165 1.32 12.95 -7.13
CA THR A 165 0.28 13.95 -7.34
C THR A 165 -0.24 14.52 -6.02
N PRO A 166 -0.54 15.84 -5.93
CA PRO A 166 -1.10 16.45 -4.73
C PRO A 166 -2.55 16.02 -4.47
N GLU A 167 -3.24 15.55 -5.48
CA GLU A 167 -4.64 15.12 -5.48
C GLU A 167 -4.75 13.63 -5.75
N VAL A 168 -5.91 13.06 -5.49
CA VAL A 168 -6.23 11.68 -5.92
C VAL A 168 -5.99 11.56 -7.43
N PRO A 169 -5.28 10.52 -7.91
CA PRO A 169 -5.06 10.35 -9.33
C PRO A 169 -6.38 10.40 -10.11
N LYS A 170 -6.40 11.18 -11.20
CA LYS A 170 -7.63 11.48 -11.94
C LYS A 170 -8.42 10.24 -12.34
N PHE A 171 -7.75 9.19 -12.81
CA PHE A 171 -8.40 7.95 -13.21
C PHE A 171 -9.14 7.24 -12.06
N ILE A 172 -8.71 7.45 -10.79
CA ILE A 172 -9.40 6.93 -9.60
C ILE A 172 -10.56 7.86 -9.22
N ALA A 173 -10.36 9.18 -9.29
CA ALA A 173 -11.44 10.15 -9.04
C ALA A 173 -12.60 9.98 -10.05
N ASP A 174 -12.29 9.66 -11.30
CA ASP A 174 -13.29 9.41 -12.36
C ASP A 174 -14.11 8.12 -12.08
N LEU A 175 -13.55 7.11 -11.40
CA LEU A 175 -14.28 5.88 -10.99
C LEU A 175 -15.36 6.16 -9.94
N GLU A 176 -15.10 7.04 -8.99
CA GLU A 176 -16.07 7.40 -7.95
C GLU A 176 -17.25 8.19 -8.53
N LEU A 177 -17.00 9.05 -9.53
CA LEU A 177 -18.04 9.82 -10.21
C LEU A 177 -18.92 8.95 -11.11
N SER A 178 -18.44 7.79 -11.55
CA SER A 178 -19.17 6.87 -12.41
C SER A 178 -20.05 5.88 -11.64
N ALA A 179 -19.90 5.82 -10.31
CA ALA A 179 -20.63 4.90 -9.42
C ALA A 179 -21.87 5.55 -8.76
N VAL A 180 -22.19 6.80 -9.09
CA VAL A 180 -23.36 7.58 -8.68
C VAL A 180 -24.29 7.71 -9.88
#